data_b4d685e40d2d74ed2c8995bee9671473
#
_entry.id   b4d685e40d2d74ed2c8995bee9671473
#
_cell.length_a   1.000
_cell.length_b   1.000
_cell.length_c   1.000
_cell.angle_alpha   90.00
_cell.angle_beta   90.00
_cell.angle_gamma   90.00
#
_symmetry.space_group_name_H-M   'P 1'
#
loop_
_entity.id
_entity.type
_entity.pdbx_description
1 polymer ?
#
loop_
_entity_poly.entity_id
_entity_poly.type
_entity_poly.pdbx_seq_one_letter_code
_entity_poly.pdbx_strand_id
1 'polypeptide(L)'
;MGHIVDISKWNGNINWPVAKQHIDFIIARVQDGSNYVDPLYKGYVQAMKQHGIPFGNYAFCRFVSENDARIEARDFWNRGDKSATVWVADVEVKTMDDMRAGTQAFIDELRRLGAQKVGLYVGHHMYAPFCMANVKADFVWIPRYGGKKPDYPCDIWQYTETGNVPGIGKCDLNELIGSKSLDWFTNKSYKQEGVEIIVNKHNKVITYEFGVNLIPEMIQMMDTLGYTSKIVSRGDRQGLVYFESDYRQGSELDKATAWLDAKGLKYYYTKE
;
A
#
# COMPACT_ATOMS: atom_id res chain seq x y z
N MET A 1 22.59 -0.55 -3.16
CA MET A 1 21.28 -0.80 -2.53
C MET A 1 21.23 0.12 -1.32
N GLY A 2 20.20 0.93 -1.23
CA GLY A 2 20.03 1.86 -0.11
C GLY A 2 19.43 1.15 1.12
N HIS A 3 19.26 1.90 2.18
CA HIS A 3 18.70 1.38 3.43
C HIS A 3 17.17 1.51 3.46
N ILE A 4 16.52 0.61 4.19
CA ILE A 4 15.15 0.76 4.65
C ILE A 4 15.25 1.22 6.09
N VAL A 5 14.67 2.38 6.39
CA VAL A 5 14.72 3.00 7.72
C VAL A 5 13.33 3.32 8.22
N ASP A 6 13.16 3.33 9.52
CA ASP A 6 11.99 3.95 10.13
C ASP A 6 12.40 5.16 10.97
N ILE A 7 11.55 6.17 10.97
CA ILE A 7 11.86 7.48 11.56
C ILE A 7 10.69 8.03 12.36
N SER A 8 11.05 8.85 13.33
CA SER A 8 10.10 9.63 14.14
C SER A 8 10.76 10.93 14.59
N LYS A 9 10.10 11.69 15.47
CA LYS A 9 10.68 12.90 16.06
C LYS A 9 12.09 12.71 16.65
N TRP A 10 12.44 11.50 17.01
CA TRP A 10 13.73 11.19 17.63
C TRP A 10 14.92 11.31 16.67
N ASN A 11 14.65 11.29 15.36
CA ASN A 11 15.68 11.49 14.34
C ASN A 11 15.99 12.98 14.06
N GLY A 12 15.21 13.92 14.64
CA GLY A 12 15.47 15.35 14.56
C GLY A 12 15.58 15.90 13.14
N ASN A 13 16.56 16.74 12.90
CA ASN A 13 16.78 17.33 11.57
C ASN A 13 17.55 16.37 10.67
N ILE A 14 16.98 16.07 9.52
CA ILE A 14 17.55 15.19 8.49
C ILE A 14 18.11 16.02 7.34
N ASN A 15 19.34 15.74 6.94
CA ASN A 15 19.93 16.30 5.71
C ASN A 15 19.45 15.51 4.51
N TRP A 16 18.29 15.86 3.97
CA TRP A 16 17.61 15.15 2.91
C TRP A 16 18.39 14.99 1.60
N PRO A 17 19.13 16.01 1.11
CA PRO A 17 20.00 15.88 -0.06
C PRO A 17 21.05 14.78 0.08
N VAL A 18 21.58 14.58 1.30
CA VAL A 18 22.53 13.50 1.60
C VAL A 18 21.79 12.18 1.82
N ALA A 19 20.79 12.18 2.68
CA ALA A 19 20.03 10.97 3.05
C ALA A 19 19.43 10.25 1.83
N LYS A 20 18.89 10.99 0.87
CA LYS A 20 18.32 10.44 -0.38
C LYS A 20 19.23 9.48 -1.12
N GLN A 21 20.56 9.68 -1.04
CA GLN A 21 21.54 8.85 -1.75
C GLN A 21 21.73 7.47 -1.10
N HIS A 22 21.25 7.31 0.12
CA HIS A 22 21.47 6.13 0.96
C HIS A 22 20.19 5.39 1.35
N ILE A 23 19.01 5.86 0.90
CA ILE A 23 17.71 5.35 1.33
C ILE A 23 16.92 4.84 0.13
N ASP A 24 16.39 3.64 0.28
CA ASP A 24 15.45 3.06 -0.68
C ASP A 24 13.98 3.24 -0.23
N PHE A 25 13.72 3.21 1.09
CA PHE A 25 12.37 3.31 1.65
C PHE A 25 12.39 3.83 3.10
N ILE A 26 11.41 4.63 3.46
CA ILE A 26 11.21 5.16 4.83
C ILE A 26 9.84 4.78 5.35
N ILE A 27 9.72 4.37 6.62
CA ILE A 27 8.43 4.27 7.31
C ILE A 27 8.42 5.31 8.43
N ALA A 28 7.53 6.33 8.34
CA ALA A 28 7.53 7.48 9.23
C ALA A 28 6.38 7.44 10.23
N ARG A 29 6.67 7.76 11.50
CA ARG A 29 5.65 7.85 12.54
C ARG A 29 4.72 9.02 12.32
N VAL A 30 3.42 8.74 12.33
CA VAL A 30 2.37 9.76 12.26
C VAL A 30 1.91 10.16 13.66
N GLN A 31 1.72 9.17 14.53
CA GLN A 31 1.16 9.39 15.88
C GLN A 31 1.62 8.32 16.88
N ASP A 32 1.38 8.61 18.18
CA ASP A 32 1.46 7.69 19.30
C ASP A 32 0.13 7.77 20.05
N GLY A 33 -0.74 6.77 19.85
CA GLY A 33 -2.15 6.82 20.23
C GLY A 33 -2.92 7.95 19.55
N SER A 34 -4.15 8.17 19.97
CA SER A 34 -4.99 9.26 19.45
C SER A 34 -4.53 10.66 19.92
N ASN A 35 -3.84 10.74 21.06
CA ASN A 35 -3.58 12.01 21.73
C ASN A 35 -2.24 12.68 21.34
N TYR A 36 -1.38 12.00 20.63
CA TYR A 36 -0.07 12.53 20.26
C TYR A 36 0.17 12.41 18.76
N VAL A 37 0.42 13.54 18.11
CA VAL A 37 0.84 13.61 16.70
C VAL A 37 2.34 13.85 16.66
N ASP A 38 3.07 13.11 15.83
CA ASP A 38 4.51 13.33 15.68
C ASP A 38 4.77 14.72 15.06
N PRO A 39 5.46 15.60 15.78
CA PRO A 39 5.62 17.00 15.37
C PRO A 39 6.46 17.17 14.10
N LEU A 40 7.31 16.20 13.75
CA LEU A 40 8.18 16.27 12.58
C LEU A 40 7.58 15.55 11.37
N TYR A 41 6.52 14.77 11.53
CA TYR A 41 5.94 13.96 10.47
C TYR A 41 5.62 14.76 9.19
N LYS A 42 4.90 15.90 9.32
CA LYS A 42 4.52 16.71 8.16
C LYS A 42 5.72 17.26 7.40
N GLY A 43 6.74 17.71 8.13
CA GLY A 43 7.98 18.18 7.54
C GLY A 43 8.75 17.07 6.83
N TYR A 44 8.80 15.89 7.44
CA TYR A 44 9.41 14.71 6.83
C TYR A 44 8.71 14.30 5.54
N VAL A 45 7.37 14.23 5.55
CA VAL A 45 6.60 13.90 4.35
C VAL A 45 6.85 14.91 3.22
N GLN A 46 6.83 16.20 3.52
CA GLN A 46 7.12 17.23 2.52
C GLN A 46 8.51 17.03 1.89
N ALA A 47 9.52 16.78 2.72
CA ALA A 47 10.89 16.55 2.27
C ALA A 47 11.03 15.24 1.49
N MET A 48 10.44 14.13 1.96
CA MET A 48 10.44 12.86 1.23
C MET A 48 9.84 13.00 -0.16
N LYS A 49 8.71 13.69 -0.28
CA LYS A 49 8.09 13.98 -1.58
C LYS A 49 8.99 14.85 -2.47
N GLN A 50 9.57 15.91 -1.92
CA GLN A 50 10.48 16.80 -2.66
C GLN A 50 11.70 16.06 -3.20
N HIS A 51 12.20 15.08 -2.45
CA HIS A 51 13.38 14.31 -2.83
C HIS A 51 13.07 13.00 -3.56
N GLY A 52 11.78 12.69 -3.79
CA GLY A 52 11.35 11.48 -4.48
C GLY A 52 11.64 10.19 -3.70
N ILE A 53 11.67 10.25 -2.37
CA ILE A 53 11.87 9.10 -1.49
C ILE A 53 10.52 8.44 -1.24
N PRO A 54 10.32 7.16 -1.60
CA PRO A 54 9.09 6.45 -1.29
C PRO A 54 8.97 6.21 0.20
N PHE A 55 7.73 6.29 0.73
CA PHE A 55 7.52 6.16 2.16
C PHE A 55 6.22 5.47 2.53
N GLY A 56 6.20 4.93 3.76
CA GLY A 56 5.05 4.42 4.48
C GLY A 56 4.77 5.22 5.75
N ASN A 57 3.62 4.97 6.33
CA ASN A 57 3.17 5.54 7.60
C ASN A 57 3.12 4.48 8.69
N TYR A 58 3.46 4.83 9.95
CA TYR A 58 3.14 4.00 11.09
C TYR A 58 2.50 4.79 12.24
N ALA A 59 1.69 4.11 13.04
CA ALA A 59 1.12 4.61 14.27
C ALA A 59 1.51 3.69 15.42
N PHE A 60 2.11 4.23 16.46
CA PHE A 60 2.31 3.54 17.73
C PHE A 60 0.94 3.37 18.39
N CYS A 61 0.48 2.14 18.57
CA CYS A 61 -0.86 1.82 19.01
C CYS A 61 -1.00 1.86 20.54
N ARG A 62 -2.05 2.55 21.03
CA ARG A 62 -2.36 2.70 22.45
C ARG A 62 -3.79 2.29 22.80
N PHE A 63 -4.55 1.77 21.87
CA PHE A 63 -5.96 1.44 22.03
C PHE A 63 -6.23 0.51 23.24
N VAL A 64 -7.32 0.78 23.96
CA VAL A 64 -7.72 0.02 25.16
C VAL A 64 -8.98 -0.84 24.94
N SER A 65 -9.55 -0.80 23.73
CA SER A 65 -10.67 -1.62 23.28
C SER A 65 -10.71 -1.68 21.77
N GLU A 66 -11.48 -2.60 21.17
CA GLU A 66 -11.68 -2.65 19.71
C GLU A 66 -12.31 -1.37 19.15
N ASN A 67 -13.25 -0.76 19.90
CA ASN A 67 -13.85 0.50 19.45
C ASN A 67 -12.82 1.64 19.47
N ASP A 68 -12.00 1.70 20.49
CA ASP A 68 -10.90 2.66 20.60
C ASP A 68 -9.85 2.44 19.49
N ALA A 69 -9.53 1.19 19.16
CA ALA A 69 -8.66 0.85 18.05
C ALA A 69 -9.18 1.39 16.70
N ARG A 70 -10.50 1.32 16.46
CA ARG A 70 -11.11 1.92 15.26
C ARG A 70 -11.03 3.44 15.26
N ILE A 71 -11.20 4.09 16.43
CA ILE A 71 -11.05 5.55 16.55
C ILE A 71 -9.61 5.95 16.28
N GLU A 72 -8.65 5.27 16.90
CA GLU A 72 -7.23 5.53 16.73
C GLU A 72 -6.79 5.33 15.26
N ALA A 73 -7.32 4.30 14.58
CA ALA A 73 -7.10 4.07 13.16
C ALA A 73 -7.65 5.20 12.27
N ARG A 74 -8.82 5.78 12.61
CA ARG A 74 -9.39 6.94 11.90
C ARG A 74 -8.52 8.18 12.08
N ASP A 75 -8.03 8.42 13.30
CA ASP A 75 -7.10 9.50 13.59
C ASP A 75 -5.81 9.35 12.78
N PHE A 76 -5.25 8.15 12.79
CA PHE A 76 -4.06 7.81 12.00
C PHE A 76 -4.30 8.04 10.50
N TRP A 77 -5.40 7.54 9.95
CA TRP A 77 -5.77 7.75 8.57
C TRP A 77 -5.90 9.25 8.22
N ASN A 78 -6.61 10.01 9.05
CA ASN A 78 -6.85 11.44 8.81
C ASN A 78 -5.57 12.28 8.87
N ARG A 79 -4.61 11.92 9.72
CA ARG A 79 -3.34 12.61 9.92
C ARG A 79 -2.28 12.23 8.90
N GLY A 80 -2.29 10.96 8.49
CA GLY A 80 -1.30 10.40 7.57
C GLY A 80 -1.50 10.86 6.14
N ASP A 81 -0.40 11.03 5.43
CA ASP A 81 -0.40 11.40 4.00
C ASP A 81 -0.82 10.20 3.15
N LYS A 82 -1.75 10.44 2.23
CA LYS A 82 -2.36 9.39 1.39
C LYS A 82 -1.46 8.88 0.27
N SER A 83 -0.35 9.55 0.01
CA SER A 83 0.66 9.05 -0.94
C SER A 83 1.61 8.02 -0.31
N ALA A 84 1.49 7.76 1.00
CA ALA A 84 2.18 6.65 1.64
C ALA A 84 1.78 5.31 1.02
N THR A 85 2.75 4.47 0.74
CA THR A 85 2.54 3.20 0.04
C THR A 85 2.08 2.08 0.96
N VAL A 86 2.37 2.18 2.26
CA VAL A 86 1.95 1.23 3.29
C VAL A 86 1.53 1.96 4.57
N TRP A 87 0.69 1.32 5.38
CA TRP A 87 0.21 1.80 6.67
C TRP A 87 0.46 0.73 7.72
N VAL A 88 1.04 1.07 8.86
CA VAL A 88 1.49 0.08 9.86
C VAL A 88 0.85 0.34 11.21
N ALA A 89 0.24 -0.70 11.78
CA ALA A 89 -0.12 -0.77 13.18
C ALA A 89 1.12 -1.22 13.97
N ASP A 90 1.67 -0.34 14.80
CA ASP A 90 2.82 -0.62 15.64
C ASP A 90 2.36 -0.96 17.06
N VAL A 91 2.47 -2.26 17.43
CA VAL A 91 1.88 -2.86 18.63
C VAL A 91 2.98 -3.38 19.54
N GLU A 92 3.45 -2.50 20.46
CA GLU A 92 4.58 -2.79 21.35
C GLU A 92 4.25 -2.82 22.84
N VAL A 93 3.02 -2.48 23.20
CA VAL A 93 2.59 -2.45 24.61
C VAL A 93 1.25 -3.18 24.78
N LYS A 94 1.12 -3.91 25.88
CA LYS A 94 -0.16 -4.49 26.27
C LYS A 94 -1.06 -3.42 26.86
N THR A 95 -2.10 -3.04 26.15
CA THR A 95 -3.05 -1.99 26.54
C THR A 95 -4.48 -2.49 26.79
N MET A 96 -4.75 -3.73 26.35
CA MET A 96 -6.01 -4.44 26.58
C MET A 96 -5.78 -5.95 26.73
N ASP A 97 -6.80 -6.70 27.13
CA ASP A 97 -6.65 -8.15 27.33
C ASP A 97 -6.48 -8.92 26.01
N ASP A 98 -7.36 -8.70 25.04
CA ASP A 98 -7.23 -9.31 23.70
C ASP A 98 -6.57 -8.32 22.73
N MET A 99 -5.22 -8.25 22.77
CA MET A 99 -4.43 -7.42 21.86
C MET A 99 -4.64 -7.80 20.39
N ARG A 100 -4.89 -9.08 20.09
CA ARG A 100 -5.17 -9.56 18.73
C ARG A 100 -6.45 -8.93 18.19
N ALA A 101 -7.53 -8.92 18.97
CA ALA A 101 -8.82 -8.35 18.54
C ALA A 101 -8.71 -6.85 18.29
N GLY A 102 -8.07 -6.11 19.21
CA GLY A 102 -7.82 -4.67 19.02
C GLY A 102 -6.97 -4.37 17.79
N THR A 103 -5.89 -5.12 17.59
CA THR A 103 -5.01 -4.97 16.42
C THR A 103 -5.76 -5.27 15.12
N GLN A 104 -6.58 -6.33 15.08
CA GLN A 104 -7.39 -6.64 13.91
C GLN A 104 -8.41 -5.53 13.61
N ALA A 105 -9.08 -5.02 14.66
CA ALA A 105 -10.04 -3.91 14.51
C ALA A 105 -9.38 -2.64 13.95
N PHE A 106 -8.15 -2.33 14.35
CA PHE A 106 -7.36 -1.21 13.81
C PHE A 106 -7.04 -1.41 12.33
N ILE A 107 -6.53 -2.59 11.96
CA ILE A 107 -6.18 -2.94 10.58
C ILE A 107 -7.41 -2.92 9.66
N ASP A 108 -8.50 -3.53 10.10
CA ASP A 108 -9.75 -3.60 9.32
C ASP A 108 -10.34 -2.21 9.10
N GLU A 109 -10.26 -1.32 10.10
CA GLU A 109 -10.72 0.06 9.95
C GLU A 109 -9.85 0.84 8.94
N LEU A 110 -8.53 0.67 8.95
CA LEU A 110 -7.67 1.27 7.94
C LEU A 110 -8.03 0.81 6.52
N ARG A 111 -8.30 -0.49 6.35
CA ARG A 111 -8.75 -1.03 5.06
C ARG A 111 -10.09 -0.46 4.63
N ARG A 112 -11.04 -0.37 5.56
CA ARG A 112 -12.35 0.25 5.30
C ARG A 112 -12.22 1.72 4.85
N LEU A 113 -11.21 2.44 5.35
CA LEU A 113 -10.93 3.82 4.98
C LEU A 113 -10.18 3.96 3.64
N GLY A 114 -9.67 2.86 3.09
CA GLY A 114 -9.03 2.83 1.76
C GLY A 114 -7.53 2.50 1.75
N ALA A 115 -6.93 2.14 2.90
CA ALA A 115 -5.54 1.68 2.93
C ALA A 115 -5.41 0.36 2.17
N GLN A 116 -4.56 0.36 1.13
CA GLN A 116 -4.38 -0.80 0.25
C GLN A 116 -3.43 -1.86 0.82
N LYS A 117 -2.45 -1.44 1.63
CA LYS A 117 -1.45 -2.32 2.23
C LYS A 117 -1.29 -1.93 3.70
N VAL A 118 -1.76 -2.82 4.58
CA VAL A 118 -1.73 -2.58 6.02
C VAL A 118 -0.87 -3.64 6.69
N GLY A 119 0.22 -3.19 7.33
CA GLY A 119 1.18 -4.03 8.05
C GLY A 119 0.95 -4.05 9.55
N LEU A 120 1.53 -5.07 10.16
CA LEU A 120 1.67 -5.22 11.59
C LEU A 120 3.15 -5.14 11.97
N TYR A 121 3.53 -4.16 12.80
CA TYR A 121 4.77 -4.20 13.55
C TYR A 121 4.49 -4.66 14.97
N VAL A 122 5.30 -5.62 15.45
CA VAL A 122 5.17 -6.16 16.81
C VAL A 122 6.51 -6.69 17.31
N GLY A 123 6.83 -6.41 18.57
CA GLY A 123 8.04 -6.92 19.22
C GLY A 123 8.11 -8.44 19.16
N HIS A 124 9.28 -9.00 18.82
CA HIS A 124 9.50 -10.44 18.73
C HIS A 124 8.96 -11.20 19.96
N HIS A 125 9.23 -10.67 21.17
CA HIS A 125 8.80 -11.30 22.43
C HIS A 125 7.31 -11.16 22.71
N MET A 126 6.58 -10.30 21.98
CA MET A 126 5.14 -10.08 22.12
C MET A 126 4.32 -10.82 21.06
N TYR A 127 4.95 -11.29 19.99
CA TYR A 127 4.26 -11.90 18.86
C TYR A 127 3.35 -13.09 19.28
N ALA A 128 3.91 -14.06 20.00
CA ALA A 128 3.14 -15.19 20.48
C ALA A 128 2.20 -14.85 21.65
N PRO A 129 2.64 -14.10 22.70
CA PRO A 129 1.75 -13.70 23.79
C PRO A 129 0.51 -12.89 23.34
N PHE A 130 0.62 -12.09 22.28
CA PHE A 130 -0.50 -11.34 21.72
C PHE A 130 -1.27 -12.08 20.63
N CYS A 131 -0.95 -13.37 20.38
CA CYS A 131 -1.57 -14.18 19.34
C CYS A 131 -1.52 -13.56 17.93
N MET A 132 -0.44 -12.85 17.60
CA MET A 132 -0.32 -12.06 16.37
C MET A 132 -0.28 -12.90 15.09
N ALA A 133 0.02 -14.20 15.17
CA ALA A 133 -0.13 -15.12 14.04
C ALA A 133 -1.57 -15.21 13.48
N ASN A 134 -2.57 -14.82 14.27
CA ASN A 134 -3.97 -14.81 13.87
C ASN A 134 -4.46 -13.46 13.35
N VAL A 135 -3.60 -12.44 13.31
CA VAL A 135 -3.91 -11.12 12.74
C VAL A 135 -3.73 -11.17 11.22
N LYS A 136 -4.74 -10.73 10.49
CA LYS A 136 -4.71 -10.65 9.02
C LYS A 136 -4.12 -9.31 8.59
N ALA A 137 -2.80 -9.23 8.54
CA ALA A 137 -2.06 -8.12 7.96
C ALA A 137 -1.55 -8.47 6.55
N ASP A 138 -1.27 -7.46 5.72
CA ASP A 138 -0.70 -7.68 4.38
C ASP A 138 0.79 -7.97 4.43
N PHE A 139 1.47 -7.53 5.48
CA PHE A 139 2.86 -7.86 5.80
C PHE A 139 3.10 -7.78 7.31
N VAL A 140 4.15 -8.45 7.77
CA VAL A 140 4.58 -8.44 9.16
C VAL A 140 5.99 -7.88 9.27
N TRP A 141 6.21 -7.03 10.26
CA TRP A 141 7.47 -6.38 10.55
C TRP A 141 7.84 -6.65 12.03
N ILE A 142 9.00 -7.27 12.26
CA ILE A 142 9.40 -7.69 13.60
C ILE A 142 10.80 -7.16 13.94
N PRO A 143 10.97 -6.44 15.06
CA PRO A 143 12.28 -6.09 15.60
C PRO A 143 12.89 -7.30 16.33
N ARG A 144 14.14 -7.57 16.04
CA ARG A 144 14.99 -8.48 16.82
C ARG A 144 16.44 -8.11 16.66
N TYR A 145 17.05 -7.66 17.72
CA TYR A 145 18.43 -7.18 17.72
C TYR A 145 19.42 -8.30 18.10
N GLY A 146 20.71 -8.04 17.92
CA GLY A 146 21.77 -8.99 18.28
C GLY A 146 22.08 -10.05 17.22
N GLY A 147 21.76 -9.77 15.93
CA GLY A 147 22.19 -10.58 14.79
C GLY A 147 21.38 -11.85 14.53
N LYS A 148 20.34 -12.12 15.30
CA LYS A 148 19.41 -13.24 15.05
C LYS A 148 18.15 -12.76 14.37
N LYS A 149 17.77 -13.41 13.28
CA LYS A 149 16.49 -13.16 12.61
C LYS A 149 15.31 -13.54 13.51
N PRO A 150 14.13 -12.92 13.32
CA PRO A 150 12.90 -13.34 14.01
C PRO A 150 12.61 -14.83 13.82
N ASP A 151 12.09 -15.49 14.86
CA ASP A 151 11.70 -16.89 14.80
C ASP A 151 10.31 -17.08 14.16
N TYR A 152 9.61 -15.98 13.89
CA TYR A 152 8.28 -15.94 13.28
C TYR A 152 8.35 -15.48 11.83
N PRO A 153 7.43 -15.94 10.96
CA PRO A 153 7.34 -15.43 9.60
C PRO A 153 7.13 -13.91 9.60
N CYS A 154 8.00 -13.19 8.92
CA CYS A 154 7.85 -11.75 8.71
C CYS A 154 8.46 -11.33 7.38
N ASP A 155 8.03 -10.17 6.88
CA ASP A 155 8.49 -9.59 5.62
C ASP A 155 9.62 -8.59 5.84
N ILE A 156 9.54 -7.82 6.93
CA ILE A 156 10.54 -6.84 7.34
C ILE A 156 11.12 -7.24 8.70
N TRP A 157 12.43 -7.24 8.79
CA TRP A 157 13.18 -7.41 10.02
C TRP A 157 13.87 -6.11 10.41
N GLN A 158 13.49 -5.49 11.53
CA GLN A 158 14.26 -4.41 12.14
C GLN A 158 15.41 -5.03 12.93
N TYR A 159 16.61 -4.97 12.36
CA TYR A 159 17.75 -5.71 12.90
C TYR A 159 18.61 -4.89 13.87
N THR A 160 18.44 -3.56 13.91
CA THR A 160 19.13 -2.67 14.84
C THR A 160 18.37 -1.37 15.07
N GLU A 161 18.45 -0.85 16.28
CA GLU A 161 17.99 0.49 16.70
C GLU A 161 19.15 1.49 16.81
N THR A 162 20.36 1.07 16.46
CA THR A 162 21.60 1.86 16.60
C THR A 162 22.34 1.99 15.28
N GLY A 163 21.64 1.84 14.16
CA GLY A 163 22.21 2.08 12.84
C GLY A 163 22.64 3.52 12.65
N ASN A 164 23.39 3.78 11.58
CA ASN A 164 23.80 5.12 11.19
C ASN A 164 23.72 5.28 9.68
N VAL A 165 22.93 6.24 9.22
CA VAL A 165 22.78 6.54 7.79
C VAL A 165 23.24 7.97 7.53
N PRO A 166 24.12 8.20 6.55
CA PRO A 166 24.52 9.56 6.19
C PRO A 166 23.29 10.45 5.91
N GLY A 167 23.27 11.61 6.54
CA GLY A 167 22.16 12.57 6.44
C GLY A 167 21.04 12.37 7.45
N ILE A 168 20.85 11.16 8.00
CA ILE A 168 19.90 10.91 9.11
C ILE A 168 20.63 10.89 10.45
N GLY A 169 21.83 10.26 10.51
CA GLY A 169 22.49 9.95 11.75
C GLY A 169 22.00 8.62 12.34
N LYS A 170 21.88 8.54 13.67
CA LYS A 170 21.38 7.35 14.36
C LYS A 170 19.92 7.08 13.99
N CYS A 171 19.62 5.87 13.54
CA CYS A 171 18.27 5.43 13.16
C CYS A 171 18.13 3.90 13.20
N ASP A 172 16.89 3.46 13.15
CA ASP A 172 16.52 2.07 13.02
C ASP A 172 16.73 1.59 11.58
N LEU A 173 17.33 0.40 11.42
CA LEU A 173 17.58 -0.20 10.11
C LEU A 173 16.82 -1.49 9.94
N ASN A 174 16.33 -1.68 8.73
CA ASN A 174 15.46 -2.77 8.36
C ASN A 174 15.98 -3.54 7.15
N GLU A 175 15.65 -4.83 7.08
CA GLU A 175 15.94 -5.74 5.98
C GLU A 175 14.68 -6.47 5.54
N LEU A 176 14.50 -6.64 4.24
CA LEU A 176 13.45 -7.49 3.70
C LEU A 176 13.92 -8.95 3.77
N ILE A 177 13.21 -9.79 4.50
CA ILE A 177 13.54 -11.21 4.68
C ILE A 177 12.40 -12.15 4.30
N GLY A 178 11.23 -11.60 3.98
CA GLY A 178 10.06 -12.34 3.50
C GLY A 178 9.99 -12.45 1.98
N SER A 179 8.80 -12.75 1.47
CA SER A 179 8.57 -12.94 0.03
C SER A 179 8.29 -11.65 -0.74
N LYS A 180 8.04 -10.54 -0.04
CA LYS A 180 7.72 -9.25 -0.67
C LYS A 180 8.97 -8.48 -1.03
N SER A 181 9.02 -8.00 -2.27
CA SER A 181 10.14 -7.19 -2.77
C SER A 181 10.06 -5.74 -2.31
N LEU A 182 11.16 -5.00 -2.44
CA LEU A 182 11.17 -3.56 -2.22
C LEU A 182 10.16 -2.83 -3.12
N ASP A 183 9.99 -3.27 -4.34
CA ASP A 183 9.02 -2.69 -5.28
C ASP A 183 7.59 -2.86 -4.80
N TRP A 184 7.28 -3.99 -4.14
CA TRP A 184 5.97 -4.16 -3.51
C TRP A 184 5.73 -3.08 -2.44
N PHE A 185 6.75 -2.75 -1.63
CA PHE A 185 6.64 -1.72 -0.60
C PHE A 185 6.61 -0.30 -1.16
N THR A 186 7.35 -0.04 -2.24
CA THR A 186 7.53 1.31 -2.79
C THR A 186 6.57 1.65 -3.93
N ASN A 187 5.76 0.69 -4.40
CA ASN A 187 4.98 0.80 -5.63
C ASN A 187 5.83 1.14 -6.87
N LYS A 188 7.13 0.83 -6.82
CA LYS A 188 7.99 0.97 -7.99
C LYS A 188 7.86 -0.29 -8.84
N SER A 189 7.28 -0.19 -10.01
CA SER A 189 7.45 -1.22 -11.03
C SER A 189 8.91 -1.24 -11.49
N TYR A 190 9.51 -2.43 -11.59
CA TYR A 190 10.88 -2.63 -12.08
C TYR A 190 11.05 -1.98 -13.46
N LYS A 191 11.87 -0.93 -13.56
CA LYS A 191 12.53 -0.61 -14.81
C LYS A 191 13.76 -1.52 -14.89
N GLN A 192 13.63 -2.63 -15.58
CA GLN A 192 14.80 -3.38 -16.03
C GLN A 192 15.58 -2.47 -17.00
N GLU A 193 16.74 -1.97 -16.57
CA GLU A 193 17.68 -1.33 -17.50
C GLU A 193 18.12 -2.40 -18.50
N GLY A 194 17.75 -2.24 -19.76
CA GLY A 194 18.24 -3.04 -20.88
C GLY A 194 17.23 -3.78 -21.74
N VAL A 195 15.95 -3.80 -21.39
CA VAL A 195 14.88 -4.17 -22.32
C VAL A 195 13.87 -3.03 -22.29
N GLU A 196 13.73 -2.31 -23.39
CA GLU A 196 12.63 -1.40 -23.62
C GLU A 196 11.35 -2.26 -23.73
N ILE A 197 10.85 -2.74 -22.56
CA ILE A 197 9.48 -3.19 -22.51
C ILE A 197 8.69 -1.90 -22.70
N ILE A 198 8.14 -1.72 -23.87
CA ILE A 198 7.09 -0.74 -24.11
C ILE A 198 5.97 -1.12 -23.15
N VAL A 199 6.04 -0.59 -21.91
CA VAL A 199 4.91 -0.62 -21.00
C VAL A 199 3.88 0.25 -21.69
N ASN A 200 2.89 -0.39 -22.30
CA ASN A 200 1.74 0.30 -22.85
C ASN A 200 1.11 1.10 -21.72
N LYS A 201 1.46 2.37 -21.66
CA LYS A 201 0.84 3.33 -20.74
C LYS A 201 -0.64 3.34 -21.10
N HIS A 202 -1.43 2.67 -20.30
CA HIS A 202 -2.89 2.67 -20.39
C HIS A 202 -3.46 2.42 -21.79
N ASN A 203 -3.97 1.24 -21.99
CA ASN A 203 -4.80 0.92 -23.15
C ASN A 203 -6.27 1.11 -22.77
N LYS A 204 -7.04 1.52 -23.75
CA LYS A 204 -8.50 1.57 -23.73
C LYS A 204 -9.02 0.63 -24.80
N VAL A 205 -9.97 -0.22 -24.45
CA VAL A 205 -10.68 -1.09 -25.40
C VAL A 205 -11.94 -0.40 -25.86
N ILE A 206 -12.15 -0.35 -27.18
CA ILE A 206 -13.36 0.15 -27.80
C ILE A 206 -13.87 -0.92 -28.73
N THR A 207 -15.15 -1.34 -28.59
CA THR A 207 -15.75 -2.28 -29.50
C THR A 207 -16.24 -1.59 -30.77
N TYR A 208 -16.33 -2.34 -31.85
CA TYR A 208 -17.21 -1.94 -32.94
C TYR A 208 -18.68 -2.02 -32.47
N GLU A 209 -19.58 -1.47 -33.23
CA GLU A 209 -21.01 -1.44 -32.88
C GLU A 209 -21.62 -2.84 -32.77
N PHE A 210 -22.48 -3.05 -31.80
CA PHE A 210 -23.24 -4.26 -31.57
C PHE A 210 -24.68 -3.95 -31.15
N GLY A 211 -25.54 -4.95 -31.19
CA GLY A 211 -26.96 -4.79 -30.89
C GLY A 211 -27.23 -4.55 -29.40
N VAL A 212 -28.20 -3.70 -29.09
CA VAL A 212 -28.62 -3.35 -27.71
C VAL A 212 -29.03 -4.55 -26.86
N ASN A 213 -29.34 -5.69 -27.47
CA ASN A 213 -29.71 -6.92 -26.77
C ASN A 213 -28.56 -7.48 -25.87
N LEU A 214 -27.31 -7.11 -26.14
CA LEU A 214 -26.16 -7.52 -25.35
C LEU A 214 -25.84 -6.58 -24.19
N ILE A 215 -26.53 -5.45 -24.05
CA ILE A 215 -26.27 -4.48 -22.98
C ILE A 215 -26.38 -5.09 -21.58
N PRO A 216 -27.40 -5.89 -21.23
CA PRO A 216 -27.50 -6.47 -19.89
C PRO A 216 -26.29 -7.35 -19.52
N GLU A 217 -25.83 -8.18 -20.46
CA GLU A 217 -24.68 -9.05 -20.25
C GLU A 217 -23.37 -8.25 -20.18
N MET A 218 -23.24 -7.17 -20.95
CA MET A 218 -22.11 -6.26 -20.92
C MET A 218 -22.02 -5.55 -19.56
N ILE A 219 -23.14 -5.07 -19.03
CA ILE A 219 -23.21 -4.46 -17.68
C ILE A 219 -22.80 -5.48 -16.64
N GLN A 220 -23.31 -6.71 -16.70
CA GLN A 220 -22.93 -7.77 -15.77
C GLN A 220 -21.43 -8.09 -15.82
N MET A 221 -20.82 -8.09 -17.00
CA MET A 221 -19.37 -8.25 -17.16
C MET A 221 -18.62 -7.07 -16.51
N MET A 222 -19.02 -5.83 -16.75
CA MET A 222 -18.42 -4.64 -16.15
C MET A 222 -18.46 -4.69 -14.63
N ASP A 223 -19.61 -5.02 -14.06
CA ASP A 223 -19.79 -5.13 -12.60
C ASP A 223 -18.93 -6.26 -12.01
N THR A 224 -18.87 -7.41 -12.71
CA THR A 224 -18.07 -8.57 -12.26
C THR A 224 -16.57 -8.28 -12.28
N LEU A 225 -16.10 -7.50 -13.24
CA LEU A 225 -14.68 -7.14 -13.39
C LEU A 225 -14.31 -5.85 -12.66
N GLY A 226 -15.30 -5.14 -12.10
CA GLY A 226 -15.08 -3.85 -11.44
C GLY A 226 -14.62 -2.75 -12.38
N TYR A 227 -15.12 -2.74 -13.63
CA TYR A 227 -14.74 -1.76 -14.64
C TYR A 227 -15.68 -0.57 -14.66
N THR A 228 -15.11 0.63 -14.52
CA THR A 228 -15.78 1.86 -14.93
C THR A 228 -15.67 1.96 -16.46
N SER A 229 -16.79 2.02 -17.16
CA SER A 229 -16.86 1.97 -18.62
C SER A 229 -18.11 2.67 -19.14
N LYS A 230 -18.17 2.89 -20.43
CA LYS A 230 -19.32 3.53 -21.08
C LYS A 230 -19.92 2.59 -22.13
N ILE A 231 -21.24 2.58 -22.22
CA ILE A 231 -21.97 2.05 -23.38
C ILE A 231 -22.59 3.25 -24.09
N VAL A 232 -22.23 3.46 -25.32
CA VAL A 232 -22.58 4.68 -26.07
C VAL A 232 -23.48 4.33 -27.26
N SER A 233 -24.60 5.03 -27.36
CA SER A 233 -25.49 4.98 -28.51
C SER A 233 -25.30 6.24 -29.36
N ARG A 234 -25.38 6.09 -30.70
CA ARG A 234 -25.37 7.26 -31.60
C ARG A 234 -26.68 8.01 -31.64
N GLY A 235 -27.75 7.44 -31.11
CA GLY A 235 -29.08 8.05 -31.13
C GLY A 235 -29.74 8.04 -32.50
N ASP A 236 -29.24 7.25 -33.44
CA ASP A 236 -29.75 7.12 -34.82
C ASP A 236 -30.92 6.16 -34.97
N ARG A 237 -31.44 5.61 -33.87
CA ARG A 237 -32.55 4.64 -33.78
C ARG A 237 -32.29 3.29 -34.45
N GLN A 238 -31.05 2.95 -34.76
CA GLN A 238 -30.70 1.65 -35.35
C GLN A 238 -30.51 0.55 -34.28
N GLY A 239 -30.58 0.88 -32.99
CA GLY A 239 -30.40 -0.07 -31.92
C GLY A 239 -28.97 -0.60 -31.80
N LEU A 240 -28.02 0.19 -32.25
CA LEU A 240 -26.58 -0.12 -32.15
C LEU A 240 -25.92 0.71 -31.08
N VAL A 241 -25.01 0.06 -30.35
CA VAL A 241 -24.18 0.67 -29.30
C VAL A 241 -22.74 0.17 -29.40
N TYR A 242 -21.81 0.91 -28.80
CA TYR A 242 -20.46 0.40 -28.61
C TYR A 242 -20.05 0.55 -27.15
N PHE A 243 -19.13 -0.32 -26.70
CA PHE A 243 -18.54 -0.28 -25.39
C PHE A 243 -17.18 0.46 -25.45
N GLU A 244 -16.90 1.24 -24.44
CA GLU A 244 -15.65 1.97 -24.27
C GLU A 244 -15.19 1.84 -22.82
N SER A 245 -14.05 1.14 -22.59
CA SER A 245 -13.46 1.02 -21.25
C SER A 245 -12.74 2.30 -20.84
N ASP A 246 -12.50 2.47 -19.55
CA ASP A 246 -11.47 3.39 -19.08
C ASP A 246 -10.08 2.91 -19.49
N TYR A 247 -9.10 3.80 -19.45
CA TYR A 247 -7.69 3.43 -19.64
C TYR A 247 -7.22 2.53 -18.49
N ARG A 248 -6.65 1.35 -18.82
CA ARG A 248 -6.19 0.37 -17.86
C ARG A 248 -4.87 -0.25 -18.29
N GLN A 249 -4.12 -0.81 -17.32
CA GLN A 249 -2.86 -1.48 -17.62
C GLN A 249 -3.06 -2.93 -18.04
N GLY A 250 -2.31 -3.36 -19.04
CA GLY A 250 -2.03 -4.71 -19.51
C GLY A 250 -3.09 -5.76 -19.20
N SER A 251 -2.80 -6.62 -18.24
CA SER A 251 -3.65 -7.77 -17.88
C SER A 251 -5.03 -7.44 -17.32
N GLU A 252 -5.31 -6.20 -16.95
CA GLU A 252 -6.64 -5.81 -16.48
C GLU A 252 -7.67 -5.82 -17.61
N LEU A 253 -7.24 -5.54 -18.85
CA LEU A 253 -8.10 -5.61 -20.03
C LEU A 253 -8.28 -7.03 -20.57
N ASP A 254 -7.36 -7.96 -20.30
CA ASP A 254 -7.36 -9.31 -20.85
C ASP A 254 -8.65 -10.08 -20.49
N LYS A 255 -9.19 -9.87 -19.30
CA LYS A 255 -10.46 -10.50 -18.89
C LYS A 255 -11.65 -9.95 -19.64
N ALA A 256 -11.68 -8.63 -19.89
CA ALA A 256 -12.75 -7.99 -20.66
C ALA A 256 -12.66 -8.41 -22.13
N THR A 257 -11.48 -8.40 -22.73
CA THR A 257 -11.29 -8.83 -24.12
C THR A 257 -11.55 -10.31 -24.32
N ALA A 258 -11.20 -11.19 -23.37
CA ALA A 258 -11.58 -12.60 -23.40
C ALA A 258 -13.11 -12.79 -23.41
N TRP A 259 -13.85 -11.97 -22.66
CA TRP A 259 -15.32 -11.98 -22.72
C TRP A 259 -15.85 -11.47 -24.06
N LEU A 260 -15.25 -10.38 -24.61
CA LEU A 260 -15.62 -9.86 -25.94
C LEU A 260 -15.38 -10.89 -27.02
N ASP A 261 -14.24 -11.59 -26.97
CA ASP A 261 -13.91 -12.68 -27.90
C ASP A 261 -14.91 -13.83 -27.81
N ALA A 262 -15.30 -14.24 -26.60
CA ALA A 262 -16.31 -15.28 -26.38
C ALA A 262 -17.68 -14.91 -26.93
N LYS A 263 -18.00 -13.61 -27.05
CA LYS A 263 -19.22 -13.08 -27.64
C LYS A 263 -19.09 -12.78 -29.15
N GLY A 264 -17.90 -12.99 -29.72
CA GLY A 264 -17.62 -12.68 -31.14
C GLY A 264 -17.63 -11.19 -31.45
N LEU A 265 -17.45 -10.32 -30.45
CA LEU A 265 -17.45 -8.88 -30.63
C LEU A 265 -16.06 -8.39 -31.04
N LYS A 266 -16.00 -7.65 -32.14
CA LYS A 266 -14.75 -7.02 -32.59
C LYS A 266 -14.45 -5.78 -31.79
N TYR A 267 -13.18 -5.55 -31.49
CA TYR A 267 -12.69 -4.39 -30.75
C TYR A 267 -11.31 -3.94 -31.23
N TYR A 268 -10.89 -2.78 -30.77
CA TYR A 268 -9.55 -2.24 -31.00
C TYR A 268 -9.06 -1.51 -29.76
N TYR A 269 -7.77 -1.30 -29.68
CA TYR A 269 -7.15 -0.56 -28.58
C TYR A 269 -6.80 0.86 -29.01
N THR A 270 -7.02 1.81 -28.11
CA THR A 270 -6.44 3.14 -28.21
C THR A 270 -5.44 3.36 -27.07
N LYS A 271 -4.42 4.16 -27.32
CA LYS A 271 -3.41 4.55 -26.33
C LYS A 271 -3.62 5.99 -25.92
N GLU A 272 -3.30 6.30 -24.66
CA GLU A 272 -3.22 7.66 -24.17
C GLU A 272 -1.97 8.35 -24.74
#